data_d7b7f5e832b6c6e8402ddaffd70727d9
#
_entry.id   d7b7f5e832b6c6e8402ddaffd70727d9
#
_cell.length_a   1.000
_cell.length_b   1.000
_cell.length_c   1.000
_cell.angle_alpha   90.00
_cell.angle_beta   90.00
_cell.angle_gamma   90.00
#
_symmetry.space_group_name_H-M   'P 1'
#
loop_
_entity.id
_entity.type
_entity.pdbx_description
1 polymer ?
#
loop_
_entity_poly.entity_id
_entity_poly.type
_entity_poly.pdbx_seq_one_letter_code
_entity_poly.pdbx_strand_id
1 'polypeptide(L)'
;MNKYNYFYFGDNLSIGPVNTYVCEGGQLWLWGNNAYGQLGTNNVLAYSSPIQTVCGGSDWCMFDMGTYHTAAIKTDGSLWSWGLNLDGQLGDGTSITKSSPVQEYYNSTDWICCAAGYNFTVASKNDNSLWGMGFNNINQLGGLNTNSQSQPILIPLGASAGWRKVSAGKYHAAALNYDGVLYLWGGNAYGQCGTNTVDIVSFPSYPYADTIDFIDVACGDYFTLGLAYNNSVWAWGRNDQGQLGNISTGNISSPVQILSSYQIWAHVATSIDSGAAMAFRFASTPTPTTTNQPTPTPAPT
;
A
#
# COMPACT_ATOMS: atom_id res chain seq x y z
N MET A 1 -23.39 15.45 6.50
CA MET A 1 -22.02 15.68 7.04
C MET A 1 -21.24 14.41 6.68
N ASN A 2 -20.35 14.51 5.69
CA ASN A 2 -19.57 13.36 5.23
C ASN A 2 -18.64 12.87 6.34
N LYS A 3 -18.87 11.65 6.83
CA LYS A 3 -18.09 10.99 7.90
C LYS A 3 -16.73 10.44 7.44
N TYR A 4 -16.33 10.68 6.21
CA TYR A 4 -15.11 10.16 5.62
C TYR A 4 -14.18 11.33 5.29
N ASN A 5 -13.48 11.85 6.32
CA ASN A 5 -12.24 12.57 6.07
C ASN A 5 -11.21 11.54 5.60
N TYR A 6 -11.24 11.21 4.32
CA TYR A 6 -10.07 10.62 3.67
C TYR A 6 -8.95 11.64 3.83
N PHE A 7 -7.93 11.30 4.60
CA PHE A 7 -6.68 12.01 4.54
C PHE A 7 -6.08 11.73 3.17
N TYR A 8 -6.52 12.49 2.17
CA TYR A 8 -5.75 12.70 0.97
C TYR A 8 -4.50 13.44 1.42
N PHE A 9 -3.40 12.71 1.59
CA PHE A 9 -2.12 13.38 1.54
C PHE A 9 -2.03 13.94 0.13
N GLY A 10 -2.03 15.25 0.02
CA GLY A 10 -1.69 15.92 -1.21
C GLY A 10 -0.36 15.34 -1.70
N ASP A 11 -0.29 15.08 -3.01
CA ASP A 11 0.90 14.62 -3.70
C ASP A 11 1.37 13.23 -3.27
N ASN A 12 0.59 12.19 -3.61
CA ASN A 12 1.00 10.81 -3.43
C ASN A 12 2.16 10.49 -4.37
N LEU A 13 3.37 10.46 -3.82
CA LEU A 13 4.55 9.89 -4.46
C LEU A 13 4.74 8.47 -3.94
N SER A 14 4.78 7.48 -4.84
CA SER A 14 5.25 6.15 -4.49
C SER A 14 6.34 5.72 -5.47
N ILE A 15 7.27 4.94 -4.97
CA ILE A 15 8.40 4.42 -5.73
C ILE A 15 8.25 2.92 -5.78
N GLY A 16 7.79 2.40 -6.91
CA GLY A 16 7.86 0.99 -7.21
C GLY A 16 9.30 0.57 -7.54
N PRO A 17 9.60 -0.73 -7.67
CA PRO A 17 10.95 -1.24 -7.87
C PRO A 17 11.61 -0.73 -9.14
N VAL A 18 10.82 -0.40 -10.17
CA VAL A 18 11.29 0.06 -11.49
C VAL A 18 10.43 1.17 -12.08
N ASN A 19 9.46 1.68 -11.31
CA ASN A 19 8.52 2.71 -11.71
C ASN A 19 8.32 3.74 -10.62
N THR A 20 8.00 4.96 -11.02
CA THR A 20 7.63 6.04 -10.11
C THR A 20 6.34 6.69 -10.61
N TYR A 21 5.54 7.20 -9.70
CA TYR A 21 4.31 7.90 -10.03
C TYR A 21 4.00 9.04 -9.05
N VAL A 22 3.22 9.98 -9.54
CA VAL A 22 2.68 11.10 -8.76
C VAL A 22 1.21 11.29 -9.16
N CYS A 23 0.33 11.53 -8.18
CA CYS A 23 -1.02 11.98 -8.43
C CYS A 23 -1.18 13.41 -7.90
N GLU A 24 -1.44 14.34 -8.79
CA GLU A 24 -1.66 15.75 -8.48
C GLU A 24 -2.98 16.21 -9.09
N GLY A 25 -3.87 16.77 -8.28
CA GLY A 25 -5.18 17.26 -8.73
C GLY A 25 -6.04 16.17 -9.40
N GLY A 26 -5.92 14.90 -8.99
CA GLY A 26 -6.60 13.76 -9.60
C GLY A 26 -5.98 13.27 -10.91
N GLN A 27 -4.88 13.86 -11.36
CA GLN A 27 -4.13 13.43 -12.54
C GLN A 27 -3.02 12.46 -12.14
N LEU A 28 -2.96 11.30 -12.81
CA LEU A 28 -1.97 10.27 -12.52
C LEU A 28 -0.84 10.33 -13.56
N TRP A 29 0.38 10.58 -13.06
CA TRP A 29 1.61 10.65 -13.84
C TRP A 29 2.53 9.50 -13.46
N LEU A 30 3.02 8.76 -14.45
CA LEU A 30 3.86 7.59 -14.26
C LEU A 30 5.09 7.66 -15.14
N TRP A 31 6.19 7.03 -14.74
CA TRP A 31 7.40 6.86 -15.55
C TRP A 31 8.22 5.66 -15.08
N GLY A 32 9.15 5.20 -15.90
CA GLY A 32 10.00 4.03 -15.65
C GLY A 32 9.73 2.90 -16.63
N ASN A 33 9.81 1.66 -16.15
CA ASN A 33 9.60 0.45 -16.95
C ASN A 33 8.14 0.32 -17.41
N ASN A 34 7.95 -0.16 -18.64
CA ASN A 34 6.62 -0.36 -19.21
C ASN A 34 6.53 -1.66 -20.03
N ALA A 35 7.40 -2.63 -19.79
CA ALA A 35 7.48 -3.85 -20.59
C ALA A 35 6.16 -4.66 -20.63
N TYR A 36 5.30 -4.46 -19.64
CA TYR A 36 3.98 -5.07 -19.55
C TYR A 36 2.82 -4.08 -19.71
N GLY A 37 3.10 -2.81 -20.04
CA GLY A 37 2.08 -1.79 -20.15
C GLY A 37 1.65 -1.20 -18.79
N GLN A 38 2.44 -1.39 -17.72
CA GLN A 38 2.13 -0.94 -16.34
C GLN A 38 2.03 0.58 -16.19
N LEU A 39 2.45 1.37 -17.18
CA LEU A 39 2.23 2.82 -17.20
C LEU A 39 0.87 3.22 -17.80
N GLY A 40 0.13 2.29 -18.40
CA GLY A 40 -1.22 2.56 -18.94
C GLY A 40 -1.25 3.50 -20.13
N THR A 41 -0.20 3.51 -20.96
CA THR A 41 0.00 4.44 -22.09
C THR A 41 -0.42 3.89 -23.46
N ASN A 42 -1.17 2.77 -23.46
CA ASN A 42 -1.56 2.02 -24.67
C ASN A 42 -0.37 1.53 -25.51
N ASN A 43 0.78 1.37 -24.88
CA ASN A 43 1.98 0.81 -25.45
C ASN A 43 2.85 0.15 -24.38
N VAL A 44 4.02 -0.37 -24.73
CA VAL A 44 4.98 -1.02 -23.83
C VAL A 44 6.33 -0.30 -23.80
N LEU A 45 6.37 0.97 -24.21
CA LEU A 45 7.59 1.77 -24.18
C LEU A 45 7.87 2.30 -22.78
N ALA A 46 9.10 2.16 -22.32
CA ALA A 46 9.56 2.80 -21.08
C ALA A 46 9.67 4.33 -21.25
N TYR A 47 9.37 5.07 -20.21
CA TYR A 47 9.44 6.53 -20.18
C TYR A 47 10.41 7.00 -19.10
N SER A 48 11.33 7.87 -19.45
CA SER A 48 12.31 8.50 -18.54
C SER A 48 11.81 9.82 -17.94
N SER A 49 10.59 10.24 -18.26
CA SER A 49 9.92 11.44 -17.76
C SER A 49 8.45 11.14 -17.50
N PRO A 50 7.79 11.87 -16.58
CA PRO A 50 6.38 11.68 -16.28
C PRO A 50 5.48 11.72 -17.50
N ILE A 51 4.60 10.74 -17.65
CA ILE A 51 3.57 10.64 -18.68
C ILE A 51 2.22 10.29 -18.04
N GLN A 52 1.14 10.84 -18.57
CA GLN A 52 -0.21 10.48 -18.13
C GLN A 52 -0.68 9.16 -18.75
N THR A 53 -1.56 8.45 -18.03
CA THR A 53 -2.27 7.30 -18.62
C THR A 53 -3.17 7.74 -19.77
N VAL A 54 -3.44 6.85 -20.74
CA VAL A 54 -4.30 7.18 -21.90
C VAL A 54 -5.74 7.50 -21.52
N CYS A 55 -6.22 7.06 -20.35
CA CYS A 55 -7.56 7.42 -19.89
C CYS A 55 -7.68 8.89 -19.48
N GLY A 56 -6.54 9.61 -19.34
CA GLY A 56 -6.53 11.05 -18.99
C GLY A 56 -7.55 11.38 -17.90
N GLY A 57 -7.63 12.56 -17.44
CA GLY A 57 -8.65 12.95 -16.49
C GLY A 57 -8.06 13.33 -15.14
N SER A 58 -8.88 13.98 -14.34
CA SER A 58 -8.55 14.47 -13.00
C SER A 58 -9.47 13.81 -11.96
N ASP A 59 -9.81 12.54 -12.19
CA ASP A 59 -10.77 11.78 -11.36
C ASP A 59 -10.14 10.58 -10.64
N TRP A 60 -8.82 10.39 -10.73
CA TRP A 60 -8.10 9.39 -9.95
C TRP A 60 -7.99 9.83 -8.49
N CYS A 61 -8.42 9.00 -7.57
CA CYS A 61 -8.40 9.32 -6.14
C CYS A 61 -7.52 8.40 -5.29
N MET A 62 -7.25 7.21 -5.78
CA MET A 62 -6.37 6.27 -5.12
C MET A 62 -5.70 5.38 -6.16
N PHE A 63 -4.47 4.96 -5.89
CA PHE A 63 -3.75 4.04 -6.76
C PHE A 63 -2.62 3.37 -5.99
N ASP A 64 -2.19 2.22 -6.49
CA ASP A 64 -1.01 1.52 -6.02
C ASP A 64 -0.36 0.76 -7.17
N MET A 65 0.97 0.59 -7.09
CA MET A 65 1.75 -0.14 -8.09
C MET A 65 2.38 -1.38 -7.50
N GLY A 66 1.98 -2.51 -8.04
CA GLY A 66 2.71 -3.75 -7.87
C GLY A 66 3.99 -3.78 -8.70
N THR A 67 4.64 -4.93 -8.78
CA THR A 67 5.88 -5.05 -9.57
C THR A 67 5.62 -4.85 -11.07
N TYR A 68 4.51 -5.37 -11.59
CA TYR A 68 4.26 -5.42 -13.03
C TYR A 68 2.86 -4.95 -13.45
N HIS A 69 2.05 -4.51 -12.52
CA HIS A 69 0.70 -3.98 -12.79
C HIS A 69 0.39 -2.81 -11.87
N THR A 70 -0.62 -2.05 -12.22
CA THR A 70 -1.13 -0.91 -11.47
C THR A 70 -2.61 -1.10 -11.20
N ALA A 71 -3.06 -0.76 -10.01
CA ALA A 71 -4.46 -0.67 -9.63
C ALA A 71 -4.78 0.75 -9.18
N ALA A 72 -5.95 1.28 -9.58
CA ALA A 72 -6.36 2.64 -9.24
C ALA A 72 -7.87 2.74 -9.09
N ILE A 73 -8.33 3.64 -8.22
CA ILE A 73 -9.74 3.93 -7.98
C ILE A 73 -10.02 5.37 -8.42
N LYS A 74 -11.14 5.56 -9.09
CA LYS A 74 -11.66 6.87 -9.46
C LYS A 74 -12.58 7.44 -8.39
N THR A 75 -12.86 8.73 -8.46
CA THR A 75 -13.76 9.44 -7.53
C THR A 75 -15.20 8.93 -7.56
N ASP A 76 -15.60 8.24 -8.63
CA ASP A 76 -16.88 7.57 -8.73
C ASP A 76 -16.92 6.19 -8.02
N GLY A 77 -15.79 5.78 -7.41
CA GLY A 77 -15.63 4.48 -6.73
C GLY A 77 -15.34 3.31 -7.68
N SER A 78 -15.11 3.52 -8.96
CA SER A 78 -14.75 2.45 -9.90
C SER A 78 -13.29 2.03 -9.75
N LEU A 79 -13.01 0.72 -9.76
CA LEU A 79 -11.66 0.14 -9.70
C LEU A 79 -11.18 -0.18 -11.12
N TRP A 80 -10.00 0.31 -11.46
CA TRP A 80 -9.31 0.14 -12.73
C TRP A 80 -7.93 -0.46 -12.52
N SER A 81 -7.46 -1.24 -13.50
CA SER A 81 -6.14 -1.87 -13.43
C SER A 81 -5.52 -2.02 -14.82
N TRP A 82 -4.20 -2.12 -14.90
CA TRP A 82 -3.46 -2.32 -16.15
C TRP A 82 -2.06 -2.86 -15.87
N GLY A 83 -1.40 -3.38 -16.90
CA GLY A 83 -0.11 -4.06 -16.81
C GLY A 83 -0.23 -5.56 -16.99
N LEU A 84 0.67 -6.32 -16.38
CA LEU A 84 0.71 -7.78 -16.43
C LEU A 84 -0.57 -8.39 -15.87
N ASN A 85 -1.08 -9.46 -16.53
CA ASN A 85 -2.33 -10.13 -16.14
C ASN A 85 -2.30 -11.66 -16.26
N LEU A 86 -1.15 -12.28 -16.24
CA LEU A 86 -1.04 -13.73 -16.48
C LEU A 86 -1.74 -14.58 -15.39
N ASP A 87 -1.85 -14.05 -14.17
CA ASP A 87 -2.52 -14.68 -13.05
C ASP A 87 -3.94 -14.13 -12.81
N GLY A 88 -4.40 -13.17 -13.64
CA GLY A 88 -5.70 -12.52 -13.47
C GLY A 88 -5.68 -11.33 -12.49
N GLN A 89 -4.51 -10.76 -12.18
CA GLN A 89 -4.31 -9.70 -11.18
C GLN A 89 -5.02 -8.38 -11.52
N LEU A 90 -5.47 -8.19 -12.76
CA LEU A 90 -6.27 -7.03 -13.16
C LEU A 90 -7.75 -7.17 -12.78
N GLY A 91 -8.23 -8.39 -12.49
CA GLY A 91 -9.62 -8.62 -12.11
C GLY A 91 -10.66 -8.37 -13.21
N ASP A 92 -10.25 -8.25 -14.47
CA ASP A 92 -11.12 -7.95 -15.62
C ASP A 92 -11.83 -9.18 -16.21
N GLY A 93 -11.74 -10.33 -15.54
CA GLY A 93 -12.28 -11.61 -16.02
C GLY A 93 -11.39 -12.33 -17.01
N THR A 94 -10.22 -11.80 -17.32
CA THR A 94 -9.26 -12.37 -18.28
C THR A 94 -7.90 -12.63 -17.64
N SER A 95 -6.99 -13.26 -18.36
CA SER A 95 -5.56 -13.34 -18.07
C SER A 95 -4.72 -12.67 -19.17
N ILE A 96 -5.27 -11.65 -19.82
CA ILE A 96 -4.64 -10.94 -20.92
C ILE A 96 -4.06 -9.62 -20.39
N THR A 97 -2.73 -9.45 -20.54
CA THR A 97 -2.02 -8.20 -20.22
C THR A 97 -2.64 -7.00 -20.93
N LYS A 98 -2.78 -5.88 -20.25
CA LYS A 98 -3.39 -4.64 -20.75
C LYS A 98 -2.42 -3.48 -20.64
N SER A 99 -2.17 -2.78 -21.74
CA SER A 99 -1.34 -1.57 -21.77
C SER A 99 -2.13 -0.27 -21.55
N SER A 100 -3.42 -0.36 -21.28
CA SER A 100 -4.32 0.75 -20.95
C SER A 100 -5.25 0.34 -19.81
N PRO A 101 -5.71 1.28 -19.00
CA PRO A 101 -6.63 1.00 -17.90
C PRO A 101 -7.89 0.24 -18.36
N VAL A 102 -8.25 -0.81 -17.61
CA VAL A 102 -9.47 -1.61 -17.79
C VAL A 102 -10.19 -1.69 -16.44
N GLN A 103 -11.52 -1.59 -16.47
CA GLN A 103 -12.33 -1.71 -15.26
C GLN A 103 -12.45 -3.19 -14.83
N GLU A 104 -12.59 -3.43 -13.53
CA GLU A 104 -12.78 -4.77 -13.00
C GLU A 104 -14.08 -5.41 -13.52
N TYR A 105 -14.17 -6.74 -13.45
CA TYR A 105 -15.19 -7.55 -14.12
C TYR A 105 -16.64 -7.18 -13.79
N TYR A 106 -16.93 -6.81 -12.53
CA TYR A 106 -18.30 -6.50 -12.08
C TYR A 106 -18.72 -5.06 -12.35
N ASN A 107 -17.77 -4.18 -12.76
CA ASN A 107 -17.98 -2.74 -12.97
C ASN A 107 -18.59 -2.04 -11.73
N SER A 108 -18.17 -2.46 -10.55
CA SER A 108 -18.64 -1.88 -9.29
C SER A 108 -18.14 -0.44 -9.12
N THR A 109 -18.90 0.37 -8.37
CA THR A 109 -18.59 1.78 -8.07
C THR A 109 -18.59 2.06 -6.56
N ASP A 110 -18.22 1.06 -5.77
CA ASP A 110 -18.22 1.11 -4.31
C ASP A 110 -16.84 0.78 -3.70
N TRP A 111 -15.79 0.75 -4.52
CA TRP A 111 -14.42 0.55 -4.08
C TRP A 111 -13.88 1.78 -3.37
N ILE A 112 -13.16 1.55 -2.24
CA ILE A 112 -12.61 2.63 -1.41
C ILE A 112 -11.12 2.53 -1.19
N CYS A 113 -10.51 1.33 -1.32
CA CYS A 113 -9.09 1.12 -1.09
C CYS A 113 -8.60 0.01 -2.01
N CYS A 114 -7.38 0.14 -2.56
CA CYS A 114 -6.73 -0.93 -3.33
C CYS A 114 -5.23 -0.99 -3.01
N ALA A 115 -4.65 -2.17 -3.17
CA ALA A 115 -3.21 -2.40 -3.08
C ALA A 115 -2.79 -3.47 -4.09
N ALA A 116 -1.69 -3.22 -4.79
CA ALA A 116 -1.12 -4.08 -5.81
C ALA A 116 0.15 -4.77 -5.29
N GLY A 117 0.13 -6.10 -5.18
CA GLY A 117 1.27 -6.92 -4.81
C GLY A 117 2.13 -7.33 -6.02
N TYR A 118 2.87 -8.45 -5.90
CA TYR A 118 3.70 -8.92 -7.00
C TYR A 118 2.85 -9.32 -8.22
N ASN A 119 1.91 -10.24 -8.05
CA ASN A 119 1.00 -10.72 -9.10
C ASN A 119 -0.45 -10.86 -8.57
N PHE A 120 -0.84 -10.09 -7.61
CA PHE A 120 -2.20 -10.09 -7.06
C PHE A 120 -2.60 -8.68 -6.64
N THR A 121 -3.89 -8.45 -6.52
CA THR A 121 -4.47 -7.20 -6.05
C THR A 121 -5.43 -7.50 -4.91
N VAL A 122 -5.42 -6.68 -3.88
CA VAL A 122 -6.44 -6.67 -2.82
C VAL A 122 -7.13 -5.32 -2.81
N ALA A 123 -8.44 -5.32 -2.53
CA ALA A 123 -9.22 -4.10 -2.49
C ALA A 123 -10.35 -4.20 -1.46
N SER A 124 -10.85 -3.07 -1.00
CA SER A 124 -11.97 -3.01 -0.07
C SER A 124 -13.10 -2.15 -0.63
N LYS A 125 -14.34 -2.51 -0.24
CA LYS A 125 -15.55 -1.79 -0.59
C LYS A 125 -16.13 -1.02 0.60
N ASN A 126 -17.03 -0.09 0.32
CA ASN A 126 -17.70 0.73 1.33
C ASN A 126 -18.69 -0.05 2.21
N ASP A 127 -19.05 -1.27 1.83
CA ASP A 127 -19.83 -2.22 2.62
C ASP A 127 -18.97 -3.00 3.64
N ASN A 128 -17.70 -2.65 3.78
CA ASN A 128 -16.70 -3.29 4.63
C ASN A 128 -16.25 -4.68 4.16
N SER A 129 -16.53 -5.07 2.93
CA SER A 129 -16.00 -6.31 2.36
C SER A 129 -14.57 -6.13 1.83
N LEU A 130 -13.77 -7.20 1.91
CA LEU A 130 -12.45 -7.31 1.31
C LEU A 130 -12.50 -8.26 0.11
N TRP A 131 -11.77 -7.90 -0.93
CA TRP A 131 -11.73 -8.65 -2.18
C TRP A 131 -10.30 -8.84 -2.65
N GLY A 132 -10.06 -9.94 -3.35
CA GLY A 132 -8.76 -10.25 -3.91
C GLY A 132 -8.88 -10.81 -5.33
N MET A 133 -7.86 -10.60 -6.16
CA MET A 133 -7.73 -11.12 -7.51
C MET A 133 -6.27 -11.36 -7.88
N GLY A 134 -6.00 -12.26 -8.80
CA GLY A 134 -4.66 -12.60 -9.24
C GLY A 134 -4.13 -13.90 -8.64
N PHE A 135 -2.80 -13.98 -8.48
CA PHE A 135 -2.07 -15.13 -8.00
C PHE A 135 -2.45 -15.52 -6.57
N ASN A 136 -2.64 -16.85 -6.33
CA ASN A 136 -3.13 -17.33 -5.02
C ASN A 136 -2.49 -18.65 -4.54
N ASN A 137 -1.40 -19.10 -5.11
CA ASN A 137 -0.82 -20.44 -4.78
C ASN A 137 -0.38 -20.58 -3.32
N ILE A 138 -0.23 -19.50 -2.58
CA ILE A 138 0.12 -19.46 -1.16
C ILE A 138 -0.87 -18.61 -0.36
N ASN A 139 -2.15 -18.62 -0.76
CA ASN A 139 -3.27 -18.02 -0.07
C ASN A 139 -3.20 -16.48 0.08
N GLN A 140 -2.55 -15.76 -0.84
CA GLN A 140 -2.50 -14.30 -0.79
C GLN A 140 -3.86 -13.62 -1.04
N LEU A 141 -4.86 -14.36 -1.54
CA LEU A 141 -6.25 -13.90 -1.64
C LEU A 141 -7.11 -14.30 -0.43
N GLY A 142 -6.51 -14.94 0.59
CA GLY A 142 -7.23 -15.46 1.76
C GLY A 142 -8.17 -16.63 1.43
N GLY A 143 -8.34 -17.53 2.40
CA GLY A 143 -9.19 -18.70 2.24
C GLY A 143 -8.44 -19.97 1.81
N LEU A 144 -9.17 -21.09 1.67
CA LEU A 144 -8.59 -22.41 1.37
C LEU A 144 -8.38 -22.66 -0.12
N ASN A 145 -8.94 -21.84 -1.00
CA ASN A 145 -8.72 -21.97 -2.44
C ASN A 145 -7.36 -21.38 -2.81
N THR A 146 -6.52 -22.14 -3.45
CA THR A 146 -5.17 -21.74 -3.89
C THR A 146 -5.08 -21.44 -5.38
N ASN A 147 -6.20 -21.45 -6.11
CA ASN A 147 -6.21 -21.11 -7.53
C ASN A 147 -6.16 -19.59 -7.74
N SER A 148 -5.39 -19.16 -8.73
CA SER A 148 -5.41 -17.77 -9.21
C SER A 148 -6.82 -17.37 -9.69
N GLN A 149 -7.18 -16.10 -9.52
CA GLN A 149 -8.52 -15.58 -9.78
C GLN A 149 -8.47 -14.41 -10.75
N SER A 150 -9.11 -14.54 -11.90
CA SER A 150 -9.20 -13.45 -12.89
C SER A 150 -10.34 -12.46 -12.64
N GLN A 151 -11.19 -12.73 -11.66
CA GLN A 151 -12.27 -11.87 -11.20
C GLN A 151 -12.08 -11.58 -9.71
N PRO A 152 -12.54 -10.43 -9.20
CA PRO A 152 -12.55 -10.20 -7.76
C PRO A 152 -13.35 -11.28 -7.02
N ILE A 153 -12.74 -11.88 -6.00
CA ILE A 153 -13.38 -12.82 -5.08
C ILE A 153 -13.40 -12.24 -3.66
N LEU A 154 -14.44 -12.58 -2.91
CA LEU A 154 -14.55 -12.16 -1.51
C LEU A 154 -13.49 -12.86 -0.65
N ILE A 155 -12.72 -12.08 0.10
CA ILE A 155 -11.81 -12.58 1.14
C ILE A 155 -12.65 -12.84 2.39
N PRO A 156 -12.68 -14.09 2.90
CA PRO A 156 -13.55 -14.44 4.01
C PRO A 156 -13.02 -13.90 5.33
N LEU A 157 -13.48 -12.72 5.70
CA LEU A 157 -13.25 -12.10 6.99
C LEU A 157 -14.58 -11.64 7.55
N GLY A 158 -14.79 -11.87 8.86
CA GLY A 158 -16.01 -11.46 9.55
C GLY A 158 -16.24 -9.94 9.51
N ALA A 159 -17.40 -9.51 10.01
CA ALA A 159 -17.75 -8.09 10.05
C ALA A 159 -16.66 -7.25 10.72
N SER A 160 -16.24 -6.19 10.07
CA SER A 160 -15.23 -5.23 10.55
C SER A 160 -15.85 -3.84 10.67
N ALA A 161 -15.20 -2.98 11.45
CA ALA A 161 -15.58 -1.57 11.61
C ALA A 161 -15.30 -0.69 10.37
N GLY A 162 -15.04 -1.31 9.23
CA GLY A 162 -14.61 -0.63 8.00
C GLY A 162 -13.09 -0.62 7.85
N TRP A 163 -12.64 -0.48 6.61
CA TRP A 163 -11.22 -0.58 6.27
C TRP A 163 -10.61 0.80 6.10
N ARG A 164 -9.56 1.05 6.85
CA ARG A 164 -8.74 2.25 6.76
C ARG A 164 -7.72 2.14 5.63
N LYS A 165 -7.09 0.95 5.49
CA LYS A 165 -6.04 0.70 4.50
C LYS A 165 -5.94 -0.78 4.18
N VAL A 166 -5.64 -1.09 2.94
CA VAL A 166 -5.08 -2.38 2.51
C VAL A 166 -3.64 -2.17 2.06
N SER A 167 -2.82 -3.20 2.19
CA SER A 167 -1.44 -3.20 1.70
C SER A 167 -1.08 -4.58 1.18
N ALA A 168 -0.29 -4.64 0.12
CA ALA A 168 0.13 -5.88 -0.50
C ALA A 168 1.66 -5.89 -0.65
N GLY A 169 2.28 -6.98 -0.22
CA GLY A 169 3.69 -7.25 -0.44
C GLY A 169 3.89 -8.21 -1.62
N LYS A 170 5.03 -8.89 -1.64
CA LYS A 170 5.31 -9.83 -2.73
C LYS A 170 4.35 -11.03 -2.71
N TYR A 171 4.08 -11.58 -1.54
CA TYR A 171 3.28 -12.79 -1.38
C TYR A 171 2.37 -12.79 -0.15
N HIS A 172 2.25 -11.66 0.55
CA HIS A 172 1.35 -11.49 1.69
C HIS A 172 0.58 -10.19 1.55
N ALA A 173 -0.51 -10.12 2.24
CA ALA A 173 -1.37 -8.94 2.28
C ALA A 173 -1.71 -8.55 3.71
N ALA A 174 -2.07 -7.30 3.89
CA ALA A 174 -2.54 -6.74 5.14
C ALA A 174 -3.80 -5.89 4.92
N ALA A 175 -4.68 -5.88 5.93
CA ALA A 175 -5.80 -4.97 6.01
C ALA A 175 -5.88 -4.39 7.42
N LEU A 176 -5.96 -3.08 7.51
CA LEU A 176 -6.08 -2.31 8.74
C LEU A 176 -7.45 -1.68 8.82
N ASN A 177 -8.19 -1.92 9.88
CA ASN A 177 -9.50 -1.32 10.09
C ASN A 177 -9.44 0.03 10.83
N TYR A 178 -10.58 0.72 10.95
CA TYR A 178 -10.65 2.01 11.65
C TYR A 178 -10.49 1.89 13.18
N ASP A 179 -10.66 0.71 13.74
CA ASP A 179 -10.44 0.44 15.18
C ASP A 179 -8.96 0.19 15.51
N GLY A 180 -8.06 0.23 14.52
CA GLY A 180 -6.63 -0.02 14.68
C GLY A 180 -6.25 -1.51 14.64
N VAL A 181 -7.20 -2.39 14.33
CA VAL A 181 -6.96 -3.84 14.25
C VAL A 181 -6.35 -4.17 12.88
N LEU A 182 -5.20 -4.83 12.93
CA LEU A 182 -4.44 -5.25 11.77
C LEU A 182 -4.65 -6.74 11.51
N TYR A 183 -4.91 -7.09 10.25
CA TYR A 183 -5.01 -8.47 9.75
C TYR A 183 -3.95 -8.70 8.70
N LEU A 184 -3.31 -9.88 8.72
CA LEU A 184 -2.33 -10.29 7.71
C LEU A 184 -2.62 -11.73 7.26
N TRP A 185 -2.27 -12.03 6.01
CA TRP A 185 -2.44 -13.36 5.42
C TRP A 185 -1.53 -13.57 4.21
N GLY A 186 -1.47 -14.81 3.72
CA GLY A 186 -0.67 -15.23 2.58
C GLY A 186 0.64 -15.87 2.97
N GLY A 187 1.68 -15.69 2.15
CA GLY A 187 3.02 -16.24 2.36
C GLY A 187 3.66 -15.71 3.63
N ASN A 188 4.26 -16.61 4.41
CA ASN A 188 4.83 -16.28 5.73
C ASN A 188 6.19 -16.95 6.00
N ALA A 189 6.90 -17.39 4.97
CA ALA A 189 8.15 -18.12 5.11
C ALA A 189 9.28 -17.40 5.89
N TYR A 190 9.16 -16.09 6.05
CA TYR A 190 10.07 -15.23 6.82
C TYR A 190 9.42 -14.64 8.08
N GLY A 191 8.16 -15.00 8.38
CA GLY A 191 7.39 -14.44 9.49
C GLY A 191 6.73 -13.10 9.14
N GLN A 192 6.59 -12.75 7.87
CA GLN A 192 6.05 -11.45 7.42
C GLN A 192 4.57 -11.21 7.78
N CYS A 193 3.81 -12.25 8.14
CA CYS A 193 2.46 -12.09 8.72
C CYS A 193 2.47 -11.84 10.24
N GLY A 194 3.63 -11.93 10.90
CA GLY A 194 3.78 -11.59 12.30
C GLY A 194 3.12 -12.54 13.30
N THR A 195 2.72 -13.74 12.91
CA THR A 195 1.95 -14.70 13.70
C THR A 195 2.79 -15.53 14.69
N ASN A 196 4.06 -15.19 14.89
CA ASN A 196 5.06 -15.96 15.66
C ASN A 196 5.34 -17.36 15.09
N THR A 197 4.99 -17.58 13.82
CA THR A 197 5.28 -18.77 13.03
C THR A 197 5.84 -18.38 11.67
N VAL A 198 6.21 -19.36 10.87
CA VAL A 198 6.63 -19.19 9.46
C VAL A 198 5.73 -19.98 8.50
N ASP A 199 4.63 -20.51 9.00
CA ASP A 199 3.65 -21.24 8.21
C ASP A 199 2.79 -20.26 7.39
N ILE A 200 2.30 -20.72 6.22
CA ILE A 200 1.36 -19.94 5.40
C ILE A 200 0.13 -19.59 6.23
N VAL A 201 -0.27 -18.32 6.18
CA VAL A 201 -1.47 -17.81 6.86
C VAL A 201 -2.62 -17.78 5.86
N SER A 202 -3.42 -18.84 5.82
CA SER A 202 -4.46 -19.04 4.81
C SER A 202 -5.66 -18.10 4.96
N PHE A 203 -5.91 -17.58 6.16
CA PHE A 203 -6.99 -16.62 6.44
C PHE A 203 -6.45 -15.38 7.10
N PRO A 204 -7.08 -14.20 6.87
CA PRO A 204 -6.71 -13.01 7.62
C PRO A 204 -6.65 -13.27 9.13
N SER A 205 -5.49 -13.04 9.72
CA SER A 205 -5.19 -13.34 11.13
C SER A 205 -4.48 -12.17 11.78
N TYR A 206 -4.60 -12.06 13.10
CA TYR A 206 -3.90 -11.03 13.87
C TYR A 206 -2.40 -11.34 13.96
N PRO A 207 -1.52 -10.33 13.94
CA PRO A 207 -0.13 -10.52 14.31
C PRO A 207 -0.03 -10.86 15.81
N TYR A 208 1.03 -11.53 16.21
CA TYR A 208 1.30 -11.86 17.62
C TYR A 208 1.73 -10.61 18.40
N ALA A 209 0.75 -9.72 18.61
CA ALA A 209 0.91 -8.45 19.34
C ALA A 209 -0.48 -7.87 19.67
N ASP A 210 -1.30 -8.63 20.37
CA ASP A 210 -2.74 -8.39 20.64
C ASP A 210 -3.10 -7.04 21.28
N THR A 211 -2.12 -6.21 21.65
CA THR A 211 -2.34 -4.95 22.37
C THR A 211 -1.87 -3.71 21.60
N ILE A 212 -1.50 -3.87 20.32
CA ILE A 212 -1.00 -2.76 19.51
C ILE A 212 -2.11 -2.30 18.56
N ASP A 213 -2.62 -1.09 18.81
CA ASP A 213 -3.50 -0.41 17.89
C ASP A 213 -2.65 0.26 16.80
N PHE A 214 -2.78 -0.21 15.56
CA PHE A 214 -2.08 0.35 14.41
C PHE A 214 -2.87 1.47 13.76
N ILE A 215 -2.16 2.45 13.20
CA ILE A 215 -2.73 3.55 12.42
C ILE A 215 -2.26 3.56 10.96
N ASP A 216 -1.18 2.85 10.66
CA ASP A 216 -0.69 2.66 9.30
C ASP A 216 0.06 1.32 9.17
N VAL A 217 0.07 0.76 7.96
CA VAL A 217 0.76 -0.50 7.63
C VAL A 217 1.32 -0.44 6.21
N ALA A 218 2.49 -1.05 6.01
CA ALA A 218 3.09 -1.23 4.69
C ALA A 218 3.74 -2.60 4.57
N CYS A 219 3.38 -3.34 3.52
CA CYS A 219 3.93 -4.65 3.18
C CYS A 219 5.04 -4.49 2.13
N GLY A 220 6.28 -4.92 2.46
CA GLY A 220 7.39 -5.04 1.52
C GLY A 220 7.43 -6.41 0.85
N ASP A 221 8.58 -6.79 0.30
CA ASP A 221 8.76 -8.11 -0.33
C ASP A 221 8.34 -9.27 0.57
N TYR A 222 9.00 -9.38 1.70
CA TYR A 222 8.81 -10.43 2.69
C TYR A 222 8.87 -9.89 4.12
N PHE A 223 8.54 -8.63 4.30
CA PHE A 223 8.51 -7.99 5.61
C PHE A 223 7.35 -7.00 5.68
N THR A 224 7.00 -6.59 6.89
CA THR A 224 5.91 -5.66 7.14
C THR A 224 6.38 -4.59 8.12
N LEU A 225 5.95 -3.36 7.88
CA LEU A 225 6.05 -2.24 8.81
C LEU A 225 4.67 -1.88 9.34
N GLY A 226 4.58 -1.57 10.62
CA GLY A 226 3.39 -1.02 11.24
C GLY A 226 3.70 0.26 12.02
N LEU A 227 2.85 1.26 11.89
CA LEU A 227 2.87 2.46 12.73
C LEU A 227 1.74 2.36 13.74
N ALA A 228 2.07 2.36 15.03
CA ALA A 228 1.10 2.28 16.10
C ALA A 228 0.53 3.66 16.48
N TYR A 229 -0.64 3.67 17.11
CA TYR A 229 -1.33 4.87 17.59
C TYR A 229 -0.47 5.72 18.54
N ASN A 230 0.42 5.09 19.31
CA ASN A 230 1.37 5.76 20.20
C ASN A 230 2.61 6.31 19.48
N ASN A 231 2.61 6.38 18.14
CA ASN A 231 3.70 6.81 17.27
C ASN A 231 4.95 5.91 17.31
N SER A 232 4.89 4.70 17.80
CA SER A 232 5.98 3.75 17.66
C SER A 232 5.92 3.02 16.31
N VAL A 233 7.09 2.76 15.71
CA VAL A 233 7.20 2.00 14.47
C VAL A 233 7.64 0.57 14.80
N TRP A 234 6.97 -0.38 14.19
CA TRP A 234 7.15 -1.81 14.37
C TRP A 234 7.50 -2.45 13.04
N ALA A 235 8.33 -3.50 13.07
CA ALA A 235 8.72 -4.26 11.89
C ALA A 235 8.82 -5.74 12.18
N TRP A 236 8.56 -6.58 11.17
CA TRP A 236 8.70 -8.02 11.24
C TRP A 236 8.82 -8.62 9.83
N GLY A 237 9.24 -9.88 9.74
CA GLY A 237 9.49 -10.59 8.50
C GLY A 237 10.98 -10.78 8.21
N ARG A 238 11.33 -10.77 6.93
CA ARG A 238 12.69 -10.95 6.42
C ARG A 238 13.60 -9.82 6.85
N ASN A 239 14.84 -10.16 7.25
CA ASN A 239 15.81 -9.20 7.75
C ASN A 239 17.27 -9.51 7.39
N ASP A 240 17.51 -10.38 6.44
CA ASP A 240 18.86 -10.81 6.05
C ASP A 240 19.75 -9.69 5.46
N GLN A 241 19.14 -8.55 5.10
CA GLN A 241 19.82 -7.34 4.65
C GLN A 241 19.70 -6.18 5.68
N GLY A 242 19.17 -6.44 6.89
CA GLY A 242 18.94 -5.41 7.89
C GLY A 242 17.73 -4.49 7.58
N GLN A 243 16.81 -4.91 6.68
CA GLN A 243 15.67 -4.10 6.23
C GLN A 243 14.67 -3.75 7.34
N LEU A 244 14.67 -4.46 8.45
CA LEU A 244 13.83 -4.13 9.60
C LEU A 244 14.39 -2.98 10.46
N GLY A 245 15.66 -2.60 10.31
CA GLY A 245 16.25 -1.48 11.05
C GLY A 245 16.42 -1.71 12.56
N ASN A 246 16.47 -2.95 13.02
CA ASN A 246 16.53 -3.33 14.44
C ASN A 246 17.94 -3.75 14.90
N ILE A 247 19.02 -3.29 14.22
CA ILE A 247 20.42 -3.63 14.49
C ILE A 247 20.76 -5.12 14.42
N SER A 248 19.88 -5.95 13.89
CA SER A 248 20.04 -7.40 13.67
C SER A 248 19.81 -7.71 12.20
N THR A 249 20.26 -8.88 11.75
CA THR A 249 19.99 -9.42 10.40
C THR A 249 19.21 -10.74 10.45
N GLY A 250 18.68 -11.12 11.61
CA GLY A 250 17.81 -12.29 11.77
C GLY A 250 16.36 -11.97 11.40
N ASN A 251 15.70 -12.89 10.69
CA ASN A 251 14.26 -12.79 10.42
C ASN A 251 13.45 -12.81 11.72
N ILE A 252 12.32 -12.10 11.74
CA ILE A 252 11.48 -11.95 12.93
C ILE A 252 10.03 -12.29 12.58
N SER A 253 9.46 -13.28 13.27
CA SER A 253 8.11 -13.79 13.01
C SER A 253 7.00 -13.13 13.84
N SER A 254 7.33 -12.14 14.67
CA SER A 254 6.36 -11.35 15.45
C SER A 254 6.75 -9.88 15.44
N PRO A 255 5.82 -8.93 15.57
CA PRO A 255 6.14 -7.51 15.58
C PRO A 255 7.18 -7.14 16.64
N VAL A 256 8.21 -6.40 16.24
CA VAL A 256 9.22 -5.81 17.13
C VAL A 256 9.28 -4.31 16.93
N GLN A 257 9.34 -3.56 18.03
CA GLN A 257 9.49 -2.11 17.97
C GLN A 257 10.90 -1.74 17.52
N ILE A 258 10.99 -0.93 16.46
CA ILE A 258 12.27 -0.50 15.87
C ILE A 258 12.57 0.97 16.13
N LEU A 259 11.54 1.80 16.24
CA LEU A 259 11.66 3.22 16.55
C LEU A 259 10.72 3.57 17.70
N SER A 260 11.23 4.37 18.64
CA SER A 260 10.47 4.79 19.81
C SER A 260 9.45 5.88 19.51
N SER A 261 8.50 6.06 20.42
CA SER A 261 7.44 7.07 20.36
C SER A 261 7.92 8.53 20.57
N TYR A 262 9.23 8.79 20.72
CA TYR A 262 9.76 10.15 20.90
C TYR A 262 9.66 11.04 19.65
N GLN A 263 9.37 10.45 18.50
CA GLN A 263 9.17 11.16 17.23
C GLN A 263 7.70 11.02 16.80
N ILE A 264 7.14 12.05 16.21
CA ILE A 264 5.79 11.98 15.63
C ILE A 264 5.93 11.44 14.19
N TRP A 265 5.75 10.13 14.05
CA TRP A 265 5.73 9.48 12.76
C TRP A 265 4.36 9.61 12.12
N ALA A 266 4.30 9.87 10.83
CA ALA A 266 3.07 10.09 10.08
C ALA A 266 2.67 8.88 9.23
N HIS A 267 3.66 8.25 8.60
CA HIS A 267 3.45 7.14 7.66
C HIS A 267 4.61 6.17 7.68
N VAL A 268 4.28 4.94 7.29
CA VAL A 268 5.25 3.91 6.89
C VAL A 268 5.04 3.57 5.41
N ALA A 269 6.13 3.33 4.69
CA ALA A 269 6.10 2.89 3.30
C ALA A 269 7.20 1.86 3.04
N THR A 270 6.93 1.00 2.09
CA THR A 270 7.86 -0.03 1.62
C THR A 270 7.85 -0.06 0.11
N SER A 271 8.87 -0.66 -0.49
CA SER A 271 8.87 -0.97 -1.91
C SER A 271 8.98 -2.48 -2.11
N ILE A 272 8.19 -3.01 -3.03
CA ILE A 272 8.30 -4.40 -3.49
C ILE A 272 9.55 -4.51 -4.38
N ASP A 273 10.27 -5.61 -4.30
CA ASP A 273 11.51 -5.94 -5.04
C ASP A 273 12.78 -5.11 -4.67
N SER A 274 12.67 -4.02 -3.90
CA SER A 274 13.85 -3.25 -3.45
C SER A 274 14.30 -3.60 -2.03
N GLY A 275 13.44 -4.24 -1.23
CA GLY A 275 13.69 -4.51 0.18
C GLY A 275 13.81 -3.23 1.03
N ALA A 276 13.41 -2.07 0.51
CA ALA A 276 13.51 -0.80 1.21
C ALA A 276 12.31 -0.58 2.15
N ALA A 277 12.61 -0.05 3.33
CA ALA A 277 11.65 0.34 4.35
C ALA A 277 11.85 1.82 4.70
N MET A 278 10.77 2.57 4.84
CA MET A 278 10.80 4.00 5.16
C MET A 278 9.74 4.35 6.19
N ALA A 279 10.07 5.22 7.12
CA ALA A 279 9.11 5.89 7.99
C ALA A 279 9.23 7.40 7.78
N PHE A 280 8.09 8.07 7.64
CA PHE A 280 8.01 9.51 7.40
C PHE A 280 7.47 10.21 8.64
N ARG A 281 7.96 11.41 8.90
CA ARG A 281 7.40 12.29 9.92
C ARG A 281 6.93 13.60 9.31
N PHE A 282 5.97 14.25 9.93
CA PHE A 282 5.69 15.64 9.59
C PHE A 282 6.92 16.50 9.91
N ALA A 283 7.30 17.38 8.97
CA ALA A 283 8.23 18.43 9.31
C ALA A 283 7.58 19.27 10.45
N SER A 284 8.27 19.40 11.58
CA SER A 284 7.89 20.40 12.56
C SER A 284 7.89 21.75 11.83
N THR A 285 6.76 22.46 11.82
CA THR A 285 6.74 23.85 11.37
C THR A 285 7.88 24.56 12.10
N PRO A 286 8.84 25.19 11.41
CA PRO A 286 9.88 25.91 12.10
C PRO A 286 9.18 26.93 13.02
N THR A 287 9.45 26.85 14.32
CA THR A 287 9.01 27.86 15.26
C THR A 287 9.52 29.19 14.70
N PRO A 288 8.66 30.19 14.43
CA PRO A 288 9.13 31.44 13.91
C PRO A 288 10.21 31.96 14.86
N THR A 289 11.45 32.00 14.40
CA THR A 289 12.55 32.62 15.13
C THR A 289 12.11 34.08 15.29
N THR A 290 11.82 34.50 16.50
CA THR A 290 11.63 35.92 16.80
C THR A 290 12.95 36.59 16.40
N THR A 291 12.99 37.18 15.20
CA THR A 291 14.02 38.09 14.82
C THR A 291 13.94 39.24 15.81
N ASN A 292 14.93 39.33 16.71
CA ASN A 292 15.11 40.50 17.54
C ASN A 292 15.14 41.69 16.58
N GLN A 293 14.07 42.46 16.55
CA GLN A 293 14.01 43.73 15.83
C GLN A 293 15.10 44.61 16.42
N PRO A 294 16.04 45.13 15.62
CA PRO A 294 17.05 46.01 16.16
C PRO A 294 16.36 47.23 16.80
N THR A 295 16.71 47.52 18.03
CA THR A 295 16.25 48.70 18.77
C THR A 295 16.61 49.95 17.97
N PRO A 296 15.68 50.87 17.69
CA PRO A 296 15.98 52.10 16.98
C PRO A 296 16.98 52.93 17.80
N THR A 297 18.12 53.26 17.20
CA THR A 297 19.12 54.16 17.79
C THR A 297 18.47 55.55 17.99
N PRO A 298 18.56 56.18 19.19
CA PRO A 298 18.07 57.52 19.40
C PRO A 298 18.82 58.50 18.52
N ALA A 299 18.10 59.47 17.94
CA ALA A 299 18.68 60.54 17.15
C ALA A 299 19.56 61.44 18.03
N PRO A 300 20.71 61.90 17.52
CA PRO A 300 21.54 62.85 18.27
C PRO A 300 20.80 64.21 18.42
N THR A 301 20.85 64.75 19.64
CA THR A 301 20.37 66.09 19.99
C THR A 301 21.28 67.17 19.48
#